data_977fafee5dea041d0b10faebf58295fa
#
_entry.id   977fafee5dea041d0b10faebf58295fa
#
_cell.length_a   1.000
_cell.length_b   1.000
_cell.length_c   1.000
_cell.angle_alpha   90.00
_cell.angle_beta   90.00
_cell.angle_gamma   90.00
#
_symmetry.space_group_name_H-M   'P 1'
#
loop_
_entity.id
_entity.type
_entity.pdbx_description
1 polymer ?
#
loop_
_entity_poly.entity_id
_entity_poly.type
_entity_poly.pdbx_seq_one_letter_code
_entity_poly.pdbx_strand_id
1 'polypeptide(L)'
;YKRQVGSGAYAEDGITQRAIRQIKEWAPDLLVIADVCLCEYTSHGHCGLVEDGKILNDETLPLLAKMAVSLAKAGADMIAPSDMMDGRVSAIRNALDENGLINTPIMSYSAKFASGYYSPFRDAAESAPEFGDRKSYQMDYANGKEALREIADDIDEGADMVMVKPALAYLCLLYTSPS
;
A
#
# COMPACT_ATOMS: atom_id res chain seq x y z
N TYR A 1 17.19 1.43 9.39
CA TYR A 1 16.86 2.18 10.61
C TYR A 1 15.41 2.65 10.55
N LYS A 2 14.55 2.00 11.31
CA LYS A 2 13.12 2.33 11.37
C LYS A 2 12.93 3.63 12.15
N ARG A 3 12.17 4.57 11.63
CA ARG A 3 11.87 5.85 12.26
C ARG A 3 10.35 5.98 12.50
N GLN A 4 9.96 6.79 13.48
CA GLN A 4 8.56 6.97 13.86
C GLN A 4 7.66 7.43 12.68
N VAL A 5 8.20 8.21 11.76
CA VAL A 5 7.50 8.71 10.57
C VAL A 5 7.84 7.94 9.27
N GLY A 6 8.54 6.83 9.36
CA GLY A 6 8.86 6.00 8.20
C GLY A 6 9.66 6.67 7.09
N SER A 7 10.50 7.69 7.41
CA SER A 7 11.17 8.54 6.40
C SER A 7 12.10 7.80 5.44
N GLY A 8 12.52 6.57 5.74
CA GLY A 8 13.26 5.71 4.82
C GLY A 8 12.44 5.24 3.62
N ALA A 9 11.10 5.24 3.75
CA ALA A 9 10.19 4.78 2.69
C ALA A 9 10.22 5.68 1.44
N TYR A 10 10.45 6.97 1.62
CA TYR A 10 10.42 7.98 0.57
C TYR A 10 11.76 8.71 0.38
N ALA A 11 12.84 8.19 0.96
CA ALA A 11 14.17 8.71 0.73
C ALA A 11 14.61 8.41 -0.71
N GLU A 12 15.21 9.39 -1.38
CA GLU A 12 15.64 9.25 -2.78
C GLU A 12 16.69 8.13 -2.94
N ASP A 13 17.55 7.96 -1.96
CA ASP A 13 18.58 6.91 -1.88
C ASP A 13 18.13 5.70 -1.02
N GLY A 14 16.83 5.57 -0.76
CA GLY A 14 16.23 4.47 -0.02
C GLY A 14 16.55 3.11 -0.65
N ILE A 15 16.54 2.06 0.16
CA ILE A 15 16.92 0.71 -0.31
C ILE A 15 16.02 0.23 -1.46
N THR A 16 14.72 0.49 -1.38
CA THR A 16 13.76 0.10 -2.41
C THR A 16 13.96 0.89 -3.70
N GLN A 17 14.16 2.22 -3.61
CA GLN A 17 14.45 3.08 -4.75
C GLN A 17 15.75 2.67 -5.47
N ARG A 18 16.79 2.31 -4.70
CA ARG A 18 18.04 1.78 -5.24
C ARG A 18 17.83 0.43 -5.93
N ALA A 19 17.07 -0.46 -5.32
CA ALA A 19 16.77 -1.77 -5.89
C ALA A 19 15.99 -1.64 -7.21
N ILE A 20 14.99 -0.77 -7.28
CA ILE A 20 14.23 -0.49 -8.50
C ILE A 20 15.16 -0.02 -9.63
N ARG A 21 16.01 0.98 -9.37
CA ARG A 21 16.97 1.48 -10.36
C ARG A 21 17.89 0.37 -10.86
N GLN A 22 18.41 -0.46 -9.96
CA GLN A 22 19.31 -1.56 -10.31
C GLN A 22 18.59 -2.64 -11.15
N ILE A 23 17.33 -2.98 -10.81
CA ILE A 23 16.53 -3.93 -11.59
C ILE A 23 16.30 -3.37 -13.00
N LYS A 24 15.94 -2.10 -13.12
CA LYS A 24 15.70 -1.47 -14.41
C LYS A 24 16.97 -1.32 -15.27
N GLU A 25 18.13 -1.22 -14.63
CA GLU A 25 19.43 -1.25 -15.34
C GLU A 25 19.74 -2.66 -15.89
N TRP A 26 19.52 -3.71 -15.08
CA TRP A 26 19.90 -5.06 -15.47
C TRP A 26 18.85 -5.78 -16.32
N ALA A 27 17.59 -5.47 -16.11
CA ALA A 27 16.44 -6.11 -16.76
C ALA A 27 15.38 -5.03 -17.10
N PRO A 28 15.64 -4.17 -18.10
CA PRO A 28 14.77 -3.04 -18.42
C PRO A 28 13.34 -3.45 -18.81
N ASP A 29 13.17 -4.64 -19.38
CA ASP A 29 11.87 -5.17 -19.79
C ASP A 29 11.08 -5.82 -18.64
N LEU A 30 11.68 -5.97 -17.45
CA LEU A 30 10.99 -6.52 -16.30
C LEU A 30 10.00 -5.51 -15.73
N LEU A 31 8.73 -5.92 -15.61
CA LEU A 31 7.70 -5.10 -14.95
C LEU A 31 7.96 -5.04 -13.44
N VAL A 32 8.16 -3.85 -12.92
CA VAL A 32 8.40 -3.60 -11.49
C VAL A 32 7.16 -2.97 -10.87
N ILE A 33 6.48 -3.73 -10.02
CA ILE A 33 5.33 -3.28 -9.23
C ILE A 33 5.82 -3.00 -7.81
N ALA A 34 5.72 -1.75 -7.37
CA ALA A 34 6.25 -1.32 -6.08
C ALA A 34 5.13 -1.21 -5.03
N ASP A 35 5.25 -1.96 -3.94
CA ASP A 35 4.38 -1.86 -2.78
C ASP A 35 4.54 -0.50 -2.08
N VAL A 36 3.43 0.10 -1.65
CA VAL A 36 3.42 1.35 -0.88
C VAL A 36 2.80 1.07 0.48
N CYS A 37 3.64 1.04 1.50
CA CYS A 37 3.25 0.88 2.90
C CYS A 37 4.36 1.37 3.83
N LEU A 38 4.00 1.97 4.96
CA LEU A 38 4.98 2.43 5.94
C LEU A 38 5.40 1.36 6.96
N CYS A 39 4.72 0.21 7.03
CA CYS A 39 4.92 -0.77 8.11
C CYS A 39 6.34 -1.34 8.22
N GLU A 40 7.07 -1.41 7.12
CA GLU A 40 8.47 -1.86 7.11
C GLU A 40 9.47 -0.76 7.53
N TYR A 41 9.02 0.49 7.54
CA TYR A 41 9.84 1.68 7.78
C TYR A 41 9.55 2.36 9.12
N THR A 42 8.45 2.01 9.78
CA THR A 42 8.07 2.52 11.09
C THR A 42 8.60 1.61 12.21
N SER A 43 8.95 2.19 13.36
CA SER A 43 9.42 1.43 14.52
C SER A 43 8.33 0.53 15.11
N HIS A 44 7.08 0.95 15.03
CA HIS A 44 5.92 0.26 15.59
C HIS A 44 5.27 -0.77 14.65
N GLY A 45 5.69 -0.86 13.37
CA GLY A 45 5.19 -1.85 12.42
C GLY A 45 3.76 -1.64 11.92
N HIS A 46 3.09 -0.55 12.27
CA HIS A 46 1.80 -0.18 11.69
C HIS A 46 1.97 0.51 10.33
N CYS A 47 0.91 0.41 9.49
CA CYS A 47 0.91 0.94 8.12
C CYS A 47 0.75 2.46 8.03
N GLY A 48 0.35 3.11 9.11
CA GLY A 48 0.17 4.57 9.22
C GLY A 48 0.90 5.16 10.41
N LEU A 49 0.86 6.48 10.52
CA LEU A 49 1.35 7.20 11.69
C LEU A 49 0.53 6.83 12.93
N VAL A 50 1.16 6.87 14.08
CA VAL A 50 0.53 6.52 15.36
C VAL A 50 0.72 7.66 16.35
N GLU A 51 -0.38 8.09 16.98
CA GLU A 51 -0.38 8.98 18.12
C GLU A 51 -1.36 8.44 19.18
N ASP A 52 -0.93 8.38 20.44
CA ASP A 52 -1.71 7.86 21.56
C ASP A 52 -2.36 6.48 21.29
N GLY A 53 -1.65 5.60 20.59
CA GLY A 53 -2.12 4.26 20.22
C GLY A 53 -3.18 4.21 19.12
N LYS A 54 -3.44 5.34 18.44
CA LYS A 54 -4.37 5.44 17.32
C LYS A 54 -3.63 5.67 16.01
N ILE A 55 -4.16 5.07 14.94
CA ILE A 55 -3.67 5.33 13.59
C ILE A 55 -4.24 6.66 13.11
N LEU A 56 -3.38 7.52 12.61
CA LEU A 56 -3.72 8.82 12.03
C LEU A 56 -3.85 8.67 10.52
N ASN A 57 -5.08 8.51 10.03
CA ASN A 57 -5.35 8.29 8.61
C ASN A 57 -4.85 9.46 7.76
N ASP A 58 -5.43 10.63 7.97
CA ASP A 58 -5.22 11.79 7.09
C ASP A 58 -3.77 12.29 7.10
N GLU A 59 -3.10 12.24 8.25
CA GLU A 59 -1.69 12.61 8.39
C GLU A 59 -0.76 11.58 7.71
N THR A 60 -1.23 10.36 7.49
CA THR A 60 -0.48 9.31 6.79
C THR A 60 -0.51 9.49 5.27
N LEU A 61 -1.63 9.96 4.70
CA LEU A 61 -1.82 10.08 3.25
C LEU A 61 -0.70 10.84 2.53
N PRO A 62 -0.22 12.01 3.02
CA PRO A 62 0.88 12.70 2.37
C PRO A 62 2.20 11.93 2.34
N LEU A 63 2.43 11.03 3.31
CA LEU A 63 3.65 10.21 3.36
C LEU A 63 3.58 9.06 2.38
N LEU A 64 2.40 8.43 2.24
CA LEU A 64 2.14 7.40 1.21
C LEU A 64 2.28 7.99 -0.19
N ALA A 65 1.73 9.18 -0.42
CA ALA A 65 1.87 9.91 -1.68
C ALA A 65 3.35 10.22 -2.01
N LYS A 66 4.14 10.68 -1.04
CA LYS A 66 5.59 10.90 -1.20
C LYS A 66 6.32 9.60 -1.53
N MET A 67 5.98 8.50 -0.87
CA MET A 67 6.57 7.19 -1.14
C MET A 67 6.26 6.75 -2.57
N ALA A 68 5.00 6.80 -2.99
CA ALA A 68 4.57 6.45 -4.34
C ALA A 68 5.33 7.24 -5.41
N VAL A 69 5.41 8.56 -5.28
CA VAL A 69 6.17 9.43 -6.19
C VAL A 69 7.65 9.07 -6.22
N SER A 70 8.27 8.78 -5.07
CA SER A 70 9.70 8.44 -5.02
C SER A 70 10.00 7.10 -5.69
N LEU A 71 9.11 6.11 -5.54
CA LEU A 71 9.24 4.79 -6.18
C LEU A 71 9.01 4.88 -7.70
N ALA A 72 8.01 5.63 -8.15
CA ALA A 72 7.77 5.86 -9.57
C ALA A 72 8.93 6.61 -10.23
N LYS A 73 9.49 7.66 -9.58
CA LYS A 73 10.70 8.35 -10.04
C LYS A 73 11.94 7.45 -10.08
N ALA A 74 11.99 6.42 -9.24
CA ALA A 74 13.06 5.44 -9.27
C ALA A 74 12.95 4.45 -10.44
N GLY A 75 11.80 4.40 -11.13
CA GLY A 75 11.54 3.57 -12.29
C GLY A 75 10.55 2.43 -12.06
N ALA A 76 9.77 2.44 -10.97
CA ALA A 76 8.65 1.51 -10.84
C ALA A 76 7.63 1.75 -11.95
N ASP A 77 7.17 0.67 -12.58
CA ASP A 77 6.18 0.73 -13.67
C ASP A 77 4.76 0.85 -13.13
N MET A 78 4.52 0.43 -11.89
CA MET A 78 3.21 0.44 -11.23
C MET A 78 3.38 0.63 -9.73
N ILE A 79 2.43 1.33 -9.12
CA ILE A 79 2.37 1.58 -7.67
C ILE A 79 1.23 0.75 -7.07
N ALA A 80 1.51 0.05 -5.97
CA ALA A 80 0.57 -0.88 -5.34
C ALA A 80 0.36 -0.56 -3.84
N PRO A 81 -0.51 0.39 -3.47
CA PRO A 81 -0.76 0.75 -2.07
C PRO A 81 -1.43 -0.39 -1.32
N SER A 82 -0.80 -0.83 -0.24
CA SER A 82 -1.24 -1.96 0.59
C SER A 82 -1.54 -1.60 2.05
N ASP A 83 -1.51 -0.31 2.37
CA ASP A 83 -1.59 0.23 3.72
C ASP A 83 -3.01 0.24 4.31
N MET A 84 -4.06 0.34 3.49
CA MET A 84 -5.48 0.42 3.85
C MET A 84 -5.91 1.73 4.53
N MET A 85 -5.20 2.84 4.30
CA MET A 85 -5.69 4.16 4.71
C MET A 85 -6.80 4.63 3.75
N ASP A 86 -7.85 5.22 4.29
CA ASP A 86 -8.96 5.75 3.51
C ASP A 86 -8.51 6.98 2.69
N GLY A 87 -8.94 7.08 1.43
CA GLY A 87 -8.56 8.17 0.53
C GLY A 87 -7.13 8.09 -0.03
N ARG A 88 -6.39 6.99 0.20
CA ARG A 88 -4.99 6.86 -0.20
C ARG A 88 -4.79 6.80 -1.71
N VAL A 89 -5.72 6.20 -2.44
CA VAL A 89 -5.61 6.09 -3.91
C VAL A 89 -5.70 7.48 -4.53
N SER A 90 -6.68 8.27 -4.12
CA SER A 90 -6.83 9.66 -4.55
C SER A 90 -5.61 10.51 -4.21
N ALA A 91 -5.08 10.40 -2.98
CA ALA A 91 -3.89 11.13 -2.56
C ALA A 91 -2.65 10.76 -3.41
N ILE A 92 -2.46 9.47 -3.71
CA ILE A 92 -1.37 8.96 -4.55
C ILE A 92 -1.55 9.42 -5.99
N ARG A 93 -2.76 9.28 -6.58
CA ARG A 93 -3.05 9.69 -7.96
C ARG A 93 -2.74 11.17 -8.16
N ASN A 94 -3.27 12.01 -7.30
CA ASN A 94 -3.03 13.44 -7.37
C ASN A 94 -1.53 13.78 -7.29
N ALA A 95 -0.79 13.16 -6.37
CA ALA A 95 0.63 13.40 -6.23
C ALA A 95 1.45 12.92 -7.43
N LEU A 96 1.09 11.78 -8.02
CA LEU A 96 1.71 11.30 -9.26
C LEU A 96 1.48 12.28 -10.41
N ASP A 97 0.26 12.75 -10.58
CA ASP A 97 -0.12 13.70 -11.64
C ASP A 97 0.60 15.05 -11.49
N GLU A 98 0.64 15.61 -10.28
CA GLU A 98 1.37 16.84 -9.97
C GLU A 98 2.88 16.73 -10.26
N ASN A 99 3.44 15.52 -10.21
CA ASN A 99 4.84 15.26 -10.52
C ASN A 99 5.09 14.84 -11.98
N GLY A 100 4.07 14.91 -12.86
CA GLY A 100 4.17 14.54 -14.28
C GLY A 100 4.19 13.03 -14.53
N LEU A 101 3.82 12.21 -13.55
CA LEU A 101 3.78 10.74 -13.60
C LEU A 101 2.38 10.24 -13.94
N ILE A 102 1.68 10.92 -14.85
CA ILE A 102 0.27 10.69 -15.20
C ILE A 102 -0.01 9.28 -15.76
N ASN A 103 1.01 8.63 -16.32
CA ASN A 103 0.89 7.29 -16.91
C ASN A 103 1.30 6.17 -15.95
N THR A 104 1.64 6.48 -14.69
CA THR A 104 1.97 5.45 -13.70
C THR A 104 0.68 4.85 -13.15
N PRO A 105 0.37 3.57 -13.45
CA PRO A 105 -0.85 2.94 -12.97
C PRO A 105 -0.79 2.64 -11.46
N ILE A 106 -1.97 2.56 -10.86
CA ILE A 106 -2.17 2.22 -9.45
C ILE A 106 -2.94 0.90 -9.35
N MET A 107 -2.33 -0.10 -8.68
CA MET A 107 -2.99 -1.35 -8.30
C MET A 107 -3.29 -1.33 -6.80
N SER A 108 -4.51 -0.97 -6.42
CA SER A 108 -4.89 -0.88 -5.01
C SER A 108 -5.19 -2.24 -4.39
N TYR A 109 -4.70 -2.44 -3.15
CA TYR A 109 -5.16 -3.52 -2.28
C TYR A 109 -6.52 -3.15 -1.68
N SER A 110 -7.54 -3.08 -2.51
CA SER A 110 -8.86 -2.52 -2.18
C SER A 110 -9.60 -3.33 -1.12
N ALA A 111 -9.50 -4.66 -1.16
CA ALA A 111 -10.12 -5.54 -0.18
C ALA A 111 -9.06 -6.38 0.56
N LYS A 112 -8.47 -5.81 1.61
CA LYS A 112 -7.45 -6.48 2.45
C LYS A 112 -8.01 -6.80 3.83
N PHE A 113 -8.26 -8.08 4.07
CA PHE A 113 -8.88 -8.55 5.30
C PHE A 113 -7.88 -8.79 6.42
N ALA A 114 -8.31 -8.58 7.67
CA ALA A 114 -7.56 -8.93 8.88
C ALA A 114 -7.54 -10.46 9.06
N SER A 115 -6.65 -11.14 8.34
CA SER A 115 -6.60 -12.60 8.22
C SER A 115 -5.42 -13.22 8.97
N GLY A 116 -5.66 -14.41 9.55
CA GLY A 116 -4.61 -15.27 10.10
C GLY A 116 -3.63 -15.81 9.02
N TYR A 117 -4.01 -15.80 7.74
CA TYR A 117 -3.13 -16.20 6.64
C TYR A 117 -1.87 -15.32 6.49
N TYR A 118 -1.82 -14.16 7.15
CA TYR A 118 -0.63 -13.30 7.12
C TYR A 118 0.47 -13.68 8.11
N SER A 119 0.23 -14.61 9.05
CA SER A 119 1.22 -14.93 10.08
C SER A 119 2.58 -15.33 9.50
N PRO A 120 2.68 -16.29 8.53
CA PRO A 120 3.97 -16.64 7.95
C PRO A 120 4.68 -15.48 7.24
N PHE A 121 3.91 -14.61 6.59
CA PHE A 121 4.47 -13.42 5.92
C PHE A 121 4.98 -12.39 6.94
N ARG A 122 4.22 -12.15 8.02
CA ARG A 122 4.62 -11.22 9.07
C ARG A 122 5.89 -11.67 9.77
N ASP A 123 6.03 -12.98 10.00
CA ASP A 123 7.22 -13.58 10.60
C ASP A 123 8.43 -13.43 9.67
N ALA A 124 8.27 -13.71 8.37
CA ALA A 124 9.34 -13.60 7.39
C ALA A 124 9.78 -12.15 7.12
N ALA A 125 8.85 -11.19 7.12
CA ALA A 125 9.11 -9.78 6.87
C ALA A 125 9.45 -8.98 8.15
N GLU A 126 9.43 -9.62 9.33
CA GLU A 126 9.59 -8.95 10.63
C GLU A 126 8.70 -7.68 10.77
N SER A 127 7.48 -7.76 10.20
CA SER A 127 6.55 -6.63 10.07
C SER A 127 5.32 -6.74 10.98
N ALA A 128 5.37 -7.59 12.00
CA ALA A 128 4.33 -7.65 13.01
C ALA A 128 4.22 -6.31 13.77
N PRO A 129 3.01 -5.80 14.05
CA PRO A 129 2.89 -4.60 14.87
C PRO A 129 3.40 -4.85 16.29
N GLU A 130 4.14 -3.88 16.86
CA GLU A 130 4.69 -3.98 18.22
C GLU A 130 3.61 -3.88 19.30
N PHE A 131 2.44 -3.35 18.98
CA PHE A 131 1.28 -3.26 19.87
C PHE A 131 -0.02 -3.42 19.10
N GLY A 132 -1.07 -3.85 19.78
CA GLY A 132 -2.41 -4.01 19.17
C GLY A 132 -2.45 -4.99 18.00
N ASP A 133 -3.30 -4.70 17.05
CA ASP A 133 -3.44 -5.44 15.80
C ASP A 133 -3.76 -4.48 14.64
N ARG A 134 -4.06 -5.01 13.44
CA ARG A 134 -4.39 -4.21 12.25
C ARG A 134 -5.90 -4.14 11.96
N LYS A 135 -6.76 -4.60 12.88
CA LYS A 135 -8.22 -4.65 12.65
C LYS A 135 -8.87 -3.27 12.59
N SER A 136 -8.18 -2.23 13.08
CA SER A 136 -8.69 -0.86 13.01
C SER A 136 -8.68 -0.27 11.59
N TYR A 137 -7.91 -0.87 10.65
CA TYR A 137 -7.80 -0.40 9.27
C TYR A 137 -7.78 -1.53 8.22
N GLN A 138 -7.64 -2.79 8.61
CA GLN A 138 -7.89 -3.94 7.73
C GLN A 138 -9.32 -4.42 7.96
N MET A 139 -9.98 -4.85 6.88
CA MET A 139 -11.39 -5.22 6.88
C MET A 139 -11.70 -6.42 7.76
N ASP A 140 -12.89 -6.42 8.35
CA ASP A 140 -13.45 -7.60 9.00
C ASP A 140 -13.75 -8.69 7.96
N TYR A 141 -13.22 -9.89 8.20
CA TYR A 141 -13.42 -11.04 7.31
C TYR A 141 -14.89 -11.47 7.16
N ALA A 142 -15.77 -11.04 8.06
CA ALA A 142 -17.21 -11.34 8.01
C ALA A 142 -18.02 -10.28 7.24
N ASN A 143 -17.41 -9.15 6.82
CA ASN A 143 -18.11 -8.03 6.19
C ASN A 143 -17.78 -7.89 4.68
N GLY A 144 -18.35 -8.76 3.85
CA GLY A 144 -18.15 -8.69 2.40
C GLY A 144 -18.79 -7.45 1.74
N LYS A 145 -19.76 -6.79 2.38
CA LYS A 145 -20.37 -5.57 1.82
C LYS A 145 -19.44 -4.36 1.91
N GLU A 146 -18.63 -4.29 2.96
CA GLU A 146 -17.57 -3.28 3.09
C GLU A 146 -16.55 -3.43 1.98
N ALA A 147 -16.11 -4.68 1.71
CA ALA A 147 -15.15 -4.95 0.65
C ALA A 147 -15.60 -4.45 -0.73
N LEU A 148 -16.87 -4.65 -1.09
CA LEU A 148 -17.42 -4.17 -2.36
C LEU A 148 -17.49 -2.65 -2.43
N ARG A 149 -17.74 -1.99 -1.30
CA ARG A 149 -17.74 -0.52 -1.22
C ARG A 149 -16.33 0.02 -1.39
N GLU A 150 -15.38 -0.50 -0.63
CA GLU A 150 -13.97 -0.08 -0.72
C GLU A 150 -13.38 -0.27 -2.13
N ILE A 151 -13.76 -1.37 -2.80
CA ILE A 151 -13.36 -1.59 -4.20
C ILE A 151 -13.93 -0.50 -5.12
N ALA A 152 -15.21 -0.14 -4.94
CA ALA A 152 -15.84 0.90 -5.73
C ALA A 152 -15.23 2.28 -5.45
N ASP A 153 -15.00 2.61 -4.18
CA ASP A 153 -14.38 3.87 -3.75
C ASP A 153 -12.96 3.99 -4.32
N ASP A 154 -12.12 2.94 -4.24
CA ASP A 154 -10.77 2.93 -4.82
C ASP A 154 -10.78 3.13 -6.35
N ILE A 155 -11.77 2.56 -7.07
CA ILE A 155 -11.93 2.79 -8.53
C ILE A 155 -12.30 4.26 -8.80
N ASP A 156 -13.23 4.82 -8.05
CA ASP A 156 -13.64 6.22 -8.19
C ASP A 156 -12.51 7.19 -7.82
N GLU A 157 -11.61 6.80 -6.92
CA GLU A 157 -10.40 7.52 -6.55
C GLU A 157 -9.28 7.44 -7.59
N GLY A 158 -9.41 6.58 -8.61
CA GLY A 158 -8.47 6.46 -9.72
C GLY A 158 -7.54 5.25 -9.67
N ALA A 159 -7.92 4.16 -9.01
CA ALA A 159 -7.21 2.90 -9.15
C ALA A 159 -7.44 2.30 -10.55
N ASP A 160 -6.36 1.89 -11.22
CA ASP A 160 -6.41 1.20 -12.51
C ASP A 160 -6.67 -0.30 -12.36
N MET A 161 -6.26 -0.85 -11.23
CA MET A 161 -6.46 -2.25 -10.84
C MET A 161 -6.83 -2.34 -9.38
N VAL A 162 -7.65 -3.34 -9.04
CA VAL A 162 -8.07 -3.63 -7.67
C VAL A 162 -7.70 -5.05 -7.27
N MET A 163 -7.33 -5.25 -6.02
CA MET A 163 -6.86 -6.52 -5.49
C MET A 163 -7.64 -6.94 -4.26
N VAL A 164 -7.97 -8.22 -4.18
CA VAL A 164 -8.50 -8.87 -2.97
C VAL A 164 -7.39 -9.66 -2.29
N LYS A 165 -7.14 -9.42 -1.00
CA LYS A 165 -6.08 -10.09 -0.24
C LYS A 165 -6.53 -10.50 1.17
N PRO A 166 -6.33 -11.78 1.55
CA PRO A 166 -5.83 -12.89 0.75
C PRO A 166 -6.88 -13.40 -0.24
N ALA A 167 -6.51 -13.62 -1.50
CA ALA A 167 -7.47 -13.95 -2.55
C ALA A 167 -8.13 -15.33 -2.35
N LEU A 168 -7.35 -16.34 -1.97
CA LEU A 168 -7.80 -17.74 -1.89
C LEU A 168 -9.04 -17.93 -1.01
N ALA A 169 -9.10 -17.21 0.12
CA ALA A 169 -10.25 -17.30 1.05
C ALA A 169 -11.46 -16.46 0.60
N TYR A 170 -11.30 -15.58 -0.38
CA TYR A 170 -12.30 -14.57 -0.78
C TYR A 170 -12.50 -14.52 -2.30
N LEU A 171 -12.37 -15.66 -3.00
CA LEU A 171 -12.58 -15.77 -4.45
C LEU A 171 -13.97 -15.28 -4.90
N CYS A 172 -14.98 -15.37 -4.00
CA CYS A 172 -16.31 -14.85 -4.29
C CYS A 172 -16.31 -13.34 -4.58
N LEU A 173 -15.44 -12.57 -3.95
CA LEU A 173 -15.32 -11.12 -4.20
C LEU A 173 -14.74 -10.82 -5.57
N LEU A 174 -13.77 -11.62 -6.05
CA LEU A 174 -13.23 -11.46 -7.39
C LEU A 174 -14.29 -11.64 -8.48
N TYR A 175 -15.31 -12.45 -8.20
CA TYR A 175 -16.42 -12.72 -9.12
C TYR A 175 -17.54 -11.67 -9.03
N THR A 176 -17.71 -11.03 -7.87
CA THR A 176 -18.81 -10.09 -7.60
C THR A 176 -18.36 -8.62 -7.59
N SER A 177 -17.05 -8.35 -7.67
CA SER A 177 -16.53 -6.98 -7.73
C SER A 177 -16.92 -6.29 -9.03
N PRO A 178 -17.16 -4.97 -9.02
CA PRO A 178 -17.31 -4.19 -10.24
C PRO A 178 -16.03 -4.29 -11.09
N SER A 179 -16.22 -4.39 -12.39
CA SER A 179 -15.15 -4.47 -13.40
C SER A 179 -15.17 -3.26 -14.32
#